data_3e9a4c5e7fab1c967b70821aaa04c544
#
_entry.id   3e9a4c5e7fab1c967b70821aaa04c544
#
_cell.length_a   1.000
_cell.length_b   1.000
_cell.length_c   1.000
_cell.angle_alpha   90.00
_cell.angle_beta   90.00
_cell.angle_gamma   90.00
#
_symmetry.space_group_name_H-M   'P 1'
#
loop_
_entity.id
_entity.type
_entity.pdbx_description
1 polymer ?
#
loop_
_entity_poly.entity_id
_entity_poly.type
_entity_poly.pdbx_seq_one_letter_code
_entity_poly.pdbx_strand_id
1 'polypeptide(L)'
;MSRKTNMSRLAAPNLEWEKTKAWNIGLDFSFLNGRLTANMDYYLKKTTDMIMSQRLPSFSGFGSIMANLGEVQNQGFEIALNSTNIQNRNFTWNTSVGFSINKNKINHIYYDYDENGVEKDDTSNGWFIGQAIGTIWYYETDGVWQNTPEDIASAALVGQKPGDPKVVNHYTEDDRILEDGTRIPVYNDNDKVYQGTTAPPVYWNLRNDFTLWKDLTLSVSLYSYMGHKSRAGYWLNQENGGSQVTNGFNVAARKYWTPDNPTNDYCRLNAAGPNTGLANGVDKVYNRSFVRLDDITLGYTLPQKWTRKFMIDRIRLTASCKNVCTFDNWEYGDPET
;
A
#
# COMPACT_ATOMS: atom_id res chain seq x y z
N MET A 1 -16.20 6.46 46.87
CA MET A 1 -15.53 6.33 45.53
C MET A 1 -16.25 5.23 44.73
N SER A 2 -17.07 5.60 43.78
CA SER A 2 -17.73 4.62 42.89
C SER A 2 -16.70 4.12 41.87
N ARG A 3 -16.31 2.83 41.93
CA ARG A 3 -15.54 2.17 40.89
C ARG A 3 -16.45 2.02 39.67
N LYS A 4 -16.26 2.85 38.65
CA LYS A 4 -16.80 2.60 37.31
C LYS A 4 -16.05 1.40 36.74
N THR A 5 -16.65 0.22 36.78
CA THR A 5 -16.21 -0.93 36.02
C THR A 5 -16.54 -0.67 34.54
N ASN A 6 -15.51 -0.55 33.71
CA ASN A 6 -15.69 -0.44 32.28
C ASN A 6 -15.97 -1.85 31.70
N MET A 7 -17.24 -2.17 31.48
CA MET A 7 -17.70 -3.48 30.98
C MET A 7 -17.67 -3.54 29.44
N SER A 8 -16.65 -2.95 28.80
CA SER A 8 -16.57 -2.93 27.34
C SER A 8 -16.13 -4.26 26.71
N ARG A 9 -15.49 -5.12 27.50
CA ARG A 9 -14.99 -6.43 27.01
C ARG A 9 -15.32 -7.53 27.99
N LEU A 10 -15.72 -8.69 27.44
CA LEU A 10 -15.87 -9.92 28.23
C LEU A 10 -14.49 -10.56 28.47
N ALA A 11 -14.30 -11.15 29.66
CA ALA A 11 -13.10 -11.93 29.93
C ALA A 11 -13.06 -13.18 29.01
N ALA A 12 -11.89 -13.47 28.47
CA ALA A 12 -11.66 -14.64 27.61
C ALA A 12 -10.66 -15.60 28.28
N PRO A 13 -11.11 -16.46 29.22
CA PRO A 13 -10.22 -17.31 30.01
C PRO A 13 -9.58 -18.45 29.20
N ASN A 14 -10.11 -18.75 28.02
CA ASN A 14 -9.67 -19.87 27.18
C ASN A 14 -8.78 -19.39 26.01
N LEU A 15 -8.19 -18.19 26.10
CA LEU A 15 -7.25 -17.76 25.05
C LEU A 15 -5.99 -18.63 25.04
N GLU A 16 -5.67 -19.14 23.87
CA GLU A 16 -4.45 -19.87 23.56
C GLU A 16 -3.47 -19.02 22.75
N TRP A 17 -2.25 -19.50 22.61
CA TRP A 17 -1.26 -18.91 21.73
C TRP A 17 -1.57 -19.18 20.26
N GLU A 18 -1.33 -18.18 19.42
CA GLU A 18 -1.35 -18.34 17.97
C GLU A 18 -0.32 -19.38 17.54
N LYS A 19 -0.66 -20.20 16.54
CA LYS A 19 0.18 -21.30 16.06
C LYS A 19 0.57 -21.06 14.62
N THR A 20 1.87 -21.01 14.33
CA THR A 20 2.36 -20.88 12.95
C THR A 20 3.06 -22.15 12.51
N LYS A 21 2.57 -22.75 11.41
CA LYS A 21 3.24 -23.82 10.67
C LYS A 21 3.92 -23.19 9.44
N ALA A 22 5.20 -23.51 9.25
CA ALA A 22 5.96 -23.00 8.13
C ALA A 22 6.67 -24.11 7.37
N TRP A 23 6.64 -24.02 6.05
CA TRP A 23 7.46 -24.78 5.13
C TRP A 23 8.38 -23.81 4.41
N ASN A 24 9.65 -24.18 4.27
CA ASN A 24 10.64 -23.43 3.52
C ASN A 24 11.45 -24.41 2.67
N ILE A 25 11.62 -24.09 1.39
CA ILE A 25 12.47 -24.80 0.45
C ILE A 25 13.46 -23.80 -0.09
N GLY A 26 14.74 -23.98 0.26
CA GLY A 26 15.84 -23.14 -0.18
C GLY A 26 16.76 -23.84 -1.16
N LEU A 27 17.35 -23.08 -2.05
CA LEU A 27 18.38 -23.51 -2.98
C LEU A 27 19.51 -22.48 -3.02
N ASP A 28 20.70 -22.93 -2.62
CA ASP A 28 21.92 -22.14 -2.75
C ASP A 28 22.77 -22.68 -3.86
N PHE A 29 23.28 -21.80 -4.72
CA PHE A 29 24.17 -22.21 -5.78
C PHE A 29 25.25 -21.18 -6.08
N SER A 30 26.34 -21.68 -6.65
CA SER A 30 27.48 -20.89 -7.05
C SER A 30 27.99 -21.36 -8.41
N PHE A 31 28.17 -20.42 -9.33
CA PHE A 31 28.68 -20.67 -10.67
C PHE A 31 29.90 -19.81 -10.97
N LEU A 32 30.62 -20.16 -12.06
CA LEU A 32 31.74 -19.41 -12.59
C LEU A 32 32.83 -19.16 -11.52
N ASN A 33 33.19 -20.21 -10.79
CA ASN A 33 34.18 -20.14 -9.68
C ASN A 33 33.83 -19.09 -8.60
N GLY A 34 32.54 -19.03 -8.22
CA GLY A 34 32.07 -18.11 -7.19
C GLY A 34 31.77 -16.68 -7.67
N ARG A 35 31.91 -16.40 -8.97
CA ARG A 35 31.59 -15.08 -9.52
C ARG A 35 30.10 -14.79 -9.57
N LEU A 36 29.27 -15.83 -9.61
CA LEU A 36 27.81 -15.72 -9.52
C LEU A 36 27.34 -16.63 -8.40
N THR A 37 26.74 -16.05 -7.38
CA THR A 37 26.11 -16.78 -6.26
C THR A 37 24.66 -16.34 -6.15
N ALA A 38 23.77 -17.29 -5.86
CA ALA A 38 22.39 -16.97 -5.57
C ALA A 38 21.84 -17.89 -4.48
N ASN A 39 20.93 -17.31 -3.69
CA ASN A 39 20.10 -17.98 -2.72
C ASN A 39 18.65 -17.77 -3.16
N MET A 40 17.88 -18.84 -3.25
CA MET A 40 16.48 -18.81 -3.60
C MET A 40 15.69 -19.51 -2.52
N ASP A 41 14.62 -18.90 -2.05
CA ASP A 41 13.75 -19.45 -1.03
C ASP A 41 12.30 -19.35 -1.47
N TYR A 42 11.57 -20.46 -1.31
CA TYR A 42 10.12 -20.47 -1.36
C TYR A 42 9.59 -20.84 0.01
N TYR A 43 8.66 -20.04 0.51
CA TYR A 43 8.04 -20.32 1.80
C TYR A 43 6.52 -20.31 1.73
N LEU A 44 5.93 -21.14 2.61
CA LEU A 44 4.51 -21.17 2.90
C LEU A 44 4.34 -21.18 4.42
N LYS A 45 3.71 -20.14 4.96
CA LYS A 45 3.42 -19.98 6.39
C LYS A 45 1.91 -19.90 6.59
N LYS A 46 1.39 -20.70 7.52
CA LYS A 46 -0.01 -20.73 7.90
C LYS A 46 -0.12 -20.47 9.40
N THR A 47 -0.76 -19.36 9.77
CA THR A 47 -1.02 -19.01 11.17
C THR A 47 -2.48 -19.27 11.47
N THR A 48 -2.75 -20.08 12.48
CA THR A 48 -4.08 -20.45 12.98
C THR A 48 -4.26 -19.95 14.39
N ASP A 49 -5.48 -20.02 14.88
CA ASP A 49 -5.85 -19.62 16.24
C ASP A 49 -5.49 -18.14 16.54
N MET A 50 -5.55 -17.28 15.51
CA MET A 50 -5.24 -15.86 15.67
C MET A 50 -6.16 -15.20 16.69
N ILE A 51 -5.59 -14.39 17.58
CA ILE A 51 -6.36 -13.69 18.61
C ILE A 51 -7.06 -12.49 17.98
N MET A 52 -8.37 -12.59 17.83
CA MET A 52 -9.21 -11.61 17.18
C MET A 52 -10.30 -11.08 18.11
N SER A 53 -10.75 -9.84 17.88
CA SER A 53 -11.86 -9.25 18.62
C SER A 53 -13.17 -9.52 17.88
N GLN A 54 -13.96 -10.45 18.39
CA GLN A 54 -15.29 -10.75 17.88
C GLN A 54 -16.32 -9.85 18.54
N ARG A 55 -17.16 -9.18 17.73
CA ARG A 55 -18.28 -8.39 18.24
C ARG A 55 -19.35 -9.30 18.83
N LEU A 56 -19.91 -8.89 19.95
CA LEU A 56 -21.01 -9.61 20.59
C LEU A 56 -22.34 -8.90 20.31
N PRO A 57 -23.45 -9.65 20.25
CA PRO A 57 -24.78 -9.05 20.18
C PRO A 57 -25.04 -8.10 21.35
N SER A 58 -25.71 -6.98 21.09
CA SER A 58 -25.95 -5.90 22.07
C SER A 58 -26.67 -6.36 23.34
N PHE A 59 -27.51 -7.41 23.24
CA PHE A 59 -28.19 -7.98 24.41
C PHE A 59 -27.26 -8.66 25.41
N SER A 60 -26.01 -8.99 25.03
CA SER A 60 -25.00 -9.55 25.93
C SER A 60 -24.49 -8.56 26.99
N GLY A 61 -24.72 -7.25 26.78
CA GLY A 61 -24.20 -6.17 27.61
C GLY A 61 -22.70 -5.90 27.42
N PHE A 62 -22.03 -6.61 26.52
CA PHE A 62 -20.61 -6.44 26.18
C PHE A 62 -20.45 -6.11 24.71
N GLY A 63 -19.45 -5.28 24.38
CA GLY A 63 -19.18 -4.91 22.99
C GLY A 63 -18.45 -5.98 22.20
N SER A 64 -17.52 -6.69 22.84
CA SER A 64 -16.69 -7.70 22.18
C SER A 64 -16.07 -8.69 23.14
N ILE A 65 -15.60 -9.81 22.59
CA ILE A 65 -14.78 -10.82 23.27
C ILE A 65 -13.51 -11.07 22.43
N MET A 66 -12.39 -11.34 23.10
CA MET A 66 -11.20 -11.87 22.43
C MET A 66 -11.30 -13.38 22.33
N ALA A 67 -11.08 -13.92 21.16
CA ALA A 67 -11.14 -15.37 20.91
C ALA A 67 -10.03 -15.78 19.91
N ASN A 68 -9.64 -17.03 19.97
CA ASN A 68 -8.73 -17.65 19.00
C ASN A 68 -9.53 -18.03 17.74
N LEU A 69 -9.58 -17.12 16.84
CA LEU A 69 -10.34 -17.21 15.59
C LEU A 69 -9.42 -16.79 14.45
N GLY A 70 -9.75 -17.27 13.27
CA GLY A 70 -9.05 -16.83 12.09
C GLY A 70 -7.81 -17.64 11.73
N GLU A 71 -7.57 -17.62 10.46
CA GLU A 71 -6.46 -18.29 9.81
C GLU A 71 -5.95 -17.44 8.66
N VAL A 72 -4.64 -17.20 8.65
CA VAL A 72 -3.97 -16.45 7.59
C VAL A 72 -2.84 -17.27 7.00
N GLN A 73 -2.74 -17.24 5.69
CA GLN A 73 -1.67 -17.85 4.92
C GLN A 73 -0.80 -16.76 4.28
N ASN A 74 0.51 -16.92 4.40
CA ASN A 74 1.51 -16.16 3.69
C ASN A 74 2.36 -17.12 2.86
N GLN A 75 2.55 -16.82 1.58
CA GLN A 75 3.44 -17.56 0.72
C GLN A 75 4.27 -16.57 -0.11
N GLY A 76 5.50 -16.91 -0.36
CA GLY A 76 6.38 -16.03 -1.09
C GLY A 76 7.59 -16.73 -1.68
N PHE A 77 8.23 -15.98 -2.54
CA PHE A 77 9.49 -16.37 -3.16
C PHE A 77 10.49 -15.23 -2.96
N GLU A 78 11.70 -15.59 -2.56
CA GLU A 78 12.80 -14.65 -2.35
C GLU A 78 14.02 -15.10 -3.14
N ILE A 79 14.74 -14.15 -3.69
CA ILE A 79 16.03 -14.40 -4.35
C ILE A 79 17.03 -13.32 -3.95
N ALA A 80 18.22 -13.75 -3.56
CA ALA A 80 19.38 -12.88 -3.40
C ALA A 80 20.47 -13.36 -4.38
N LEU A 81 20.90 -12.46 -5.26
CA LEU A 81 21.91 -12.75 -6.29
C LEU A 81 23.06 -11.80 -6.12
N ASN A 82 24.29 -12.35 -6.09
CA ASN A 82 25.52 -11.57 -6.12
C ASN A 82 26.35 -11.98 -7.32
N SER A 83 26.86 -10.98 -8.04
CA SER A 83 27.65 -11.19 -9.25
C SER A 83 28.90 -10.32 -9.25
N THR A 84 30.03 -10.93 -9.56
CA THR A 84 31.26 -10.21 -9.96
C THR A 84 31.27 -10.13 -11.49
N ASN A 85 30.75 -9.02 -12.02
CA ASN A 85 30.57 -8.82 -13.45
C ASN A 85 31.91 -8.68 -14.17
N ILE A 86 32.78 -7.81 -13.62
CA ILE A 86 34.12 -7.56 -14.12
C ILE A 86 35.09 -7.58 -12.94
N GLN A 87 36.18 -8.26 -13.13
CA GLN A 87 37.30 -8.25 -12.18
C GLN A 87 38.63 -8.30 -12.94
N ASN A 88 39.33 -7.20 -12.90
CA ASN A 88 40.70 -7.11 -13.45
C ASN A 88 41.60 -6.26 -12.52
N ARG A 89 42.84 -6.03 -12.91
CA ARG A 89 43.83 -5.33 -12.08
C ARG A 89 43.37 -3.93 -11.67
N ASN A 90 42.64 -3.23 -12.54
CA ASN A 90 42.36 -1.80 -12.39
C ASN A 90 40.86 -1.49 -12.17
N PHE A 91 40.00 -2.48 -12.41
CA PHE A 91 38.56 -2.30 -12.31
C PHE A 91 37.85 -3.55 -11.80
N THR A 92 37.03 -3.36 -10.81
CA THR A 92 36.09 -4.41 -10.32
C THR A 92 34.67 -3.83 -10.30
N TRP A 93 33.73 -4.60 -10.81
CA TRP A 93 32.31 -4.29 -10.75
C TRP A 93 31.55 -5.48 -10.19
N ASN A 94 30.92 -5.26 -9.04
CA ASN A 94 30.04 -6.21 -8.39
C ASN A 94 28.60 -5.69 -8.41
N THR A 95 27.66 -6.61 -8.55
CA THR A 95 26.22 -6.32 -8.47
C THR A 95 25.58 -7.25 -7.44
N SER A 96 24.75 -6.69 -6.57
CA SER A 96 23.89 -7.43 -5.67
C SER A 96 22.42 -7.10 -5.98
N VAL A 97 21.59 -8.12 -6.14
CA VAL A 97 20.14 -8.00 -6.40
C VAL A 97 19.41 -8.79 -5.33
N GLY A 98 18.44 -8.17 -4.70
CA GLY A 98 17.44 -8.84 -3.89
C GLY A 98 16.07 -8.67 -4.54
N PHE A 99 15.27 -9.71 -4.52
CA PHE A 99 13.88 -9.69 -4.98
C PHE A 99 13.03 -10.55 -4.06
N SER A 100 11.86 -10.07 -3.72
CA SER A 100 10.89 -10.78 -2.89
C SER A 100 9.48 -10.51 -3.39
N ILE A 101 8.68 -11.56 -3.47
CA ILE A 101 7.25 -11.46 -3.69
C ILE A 101 6.54 -12.21 -2.57
N ASN A 102 5.58 -11.55 -1.92
CA ASN A 102 4.77 -12.13 -0.86
C ASN A 102 3.28 -12.01 -1.20
N LYS A 103 2.54 -13.09 -1.05
CA LYS A 103 1.10 -13.14 -1.17
C LYS A 103 0.50 -13.55 0.17
N ASN A 104 -0.25 -12.64 0.75
CA ASN A 104 -1.01 -12.85 1.96
C ASN A 104 -2.46 -13.22 1.61
N LYS A 105 -3.10 -14.07 2.40
CA LYS A 105 -4.50 -14.48 2.21
C LYS A 105 -5.14 -14.82 3.55
N ILE A 106 -6.32 -14.28 3.80
CA ILE A 106 -7.20 -14.69 4.89
C ILE A 106 -7.92 -15.97 4.45
N ASN A 107 -7.75 -17.06 5.18
CA ASN A 107 -8.43 -18.31 4.90
C ASN A 107 -9.73 -18.43 5.71
N HIS A 108 -9.71 -18.01 6.98
CA HIS A 108 -10.85 -18.01 7.91
C HIS A 108 -10.82 -16.77 8.79
N ILE A 109 -11.99 -16.31 9.22
CA ILE A 109 -12.14 -15.17 10.13
C ILE A 109 -12.72 -15.66 11.46
N TYR A 110 -14.03 -15.94 11.52
CA TYR A 110 -14.74 -16.30 12.74
C TYR A 110 -15.36 -17.69 12.69
N TYR A 111 -15.25 -18.42 11.59
CA TYR A 111 -15.97 -19.68 11.31
C TYR A 111 -17.50 -19.51 11.44
N ASP A 112 -18.01 -18.31 11.14
CA ASP A 112 -19.44 -18.00 11.06
C ASP A 112 -19.92 -18.14 9.61
N TYR A 113 -20.89 -18.99 9.38
CA TYR A 113 -21.34 -19.35 8.04
C TYR A 113 -22.76 -18.84 7.79
N ASP A 114 -23.04 -18.51 6.55
CA ASP A 114 -24.39 -18.18 6.08
C ASP A 114 -25.23 -19.45 5.87
N GLU A 115 -26.47 -19.26 5.39
CA GLU A 115 -27.42 -20.33 5.11
C GLU A 115 -26.94 -21.30 4.00
N ASN A 116 -26.02 -20.85 3.15
CA ASN A 116 -25.44 -21.61 2.05
C ASN A 116 -24.13 -22.32 2.44
N GLY A 117 -23.68 -22.16 3.69
CA GLY A 117 -22.42 -22.71 4.19
C GLY A 117 -21.19 -21.92 3.75
N VAL A 118 -21.34 -20.67 3.33
CA VAL A 118 -20.24 -19.75 3.00
C VAL A 118 -19.88 -18.96 4.24
N GLU A 119 -18.58 -18.95 4.60
CA GLU A 119 -18.10 -18.18 5.74
C GLU A 119 -18.21 -16.69 5.46
N LYS A 120 -18.76 -15.93 6.42
CA LYS A 120 -19.04 -14.50 6.29
C LYS A 120 -17.77 -13.66 6.41
N ASP A 121 -17.69 -12.66 5.55
CA ASP A 121 -16.68 -11.61 5.64
C ASP A 121 -16.96 -10.65 6.81
N ASP A 122 -15.90 -10.02 7.34
CA ASP A 122 -16.01 -8.91 8.28
C ASP A 122 -15.80 -7.57 7.57
N THR A 123 -16.83 -7.08 6.95
CA THR A 123 -16.80 -5.80 6.22
C THR A 123 -16.50 -4.61 7.11
N SER A 124 -16.84 -4.69 8.42
CA SER A 124 -16.57 -3.60 9.37
C SER A 124 -15.10 -3.45 9.73
N ASN A 125 -14.34 -4.54 9.72
CA ASN A 125 -12.90 -4.51 9.92
C ASN A 125 -12.12 -4.54 8.60
N GLY A 126 -12.83 -4.69 7.46
CA GLY A 126 -12.21 -4.80 6.14
C GLY A 126 -11.47 -6.13 5.93
N TRP A 127 -11.97 -7.21 6.54
CA TRP A 127 -11.42 -8.55 6.40
C TRP A 127 -12.31 -9.40 5.50
N PHE A 128 -11.72 -9.91 4.44
CA PHE A 128 -12.42 -10.67 3.40
C PHE A 128 -11.75 -12.00 3.19
N ILE A 129 -12.52 -13.08 3.23
CA ILE A 129 -12.03 -14.44 3.00
C ILE A 129 -11.53 -14.57 1.57
N GLY A 130 -10.34 -15.10 1.41
CA GLY A 130 -9.69 -15.19 0.10
C GLY A 130 -8.88 -13.95 -0.30
N GLN A 131 -9.02 -12.83 0.40
CA GLN A 131 -8.28 -11.60 0.16
C GLN A 131 -7.10 -11.43 1.11
N ALA A 132 -6.22 -10.48 0.81
CA ALA A 132 -5.11 -10.12 1.67
C ALA A 132 -5.56 -9.28 2.87
N ILE A 133 -4.83 -9.34 3.99
CA ILE A 133 -4.96 -8.34 5.05
C ILE A 133 -4.59 -6.97 4.46
N GLY A 134 -5.40 -5.94 4.75
CA GLY A 134 -5.22 -4.60 4.21
C GLY A 134 -5.71 -4.44 2.77
N THR A 135 -6.57 -5.35 2.32
CA THR A 135 -7.30 -5.20 1.04
C THR A 135 -8.13 -3.92 1.06
N ILE A 136 -8.04 -3.15 -0.01
CA ILE A 136 -8.87 -1.97 -0.24
C ILE A 136 -10.14 -2.43 -0.93
N TRP A 137 -11.23 -2.48 -0.18
CA TRP A 137 -12.58 -2.73 -0.69
C TRP A 137 -13.34 -1.42 -0.60
N TYR A 138 -13.55 -0.76 -1.75
CA TYR A 138 -14.05 0.59 -1.78
C TYR A 138 -14.71 0.93 -3.11
N TYR A 139 -15.42 2.04 -3.16
CA TYR A 139 -16.05 2.54 -4.38
C TYR A 139 -15.01 2.88 -5.44
N GLU A 140 -15.28 2.51 -6.67
CA GLU A 140 -14.46 2.90 -7.81
C GLU A 140 -14.91 4.26 -8.34
N THR A 141 -13.93 5.07 -8.78
CA THR A 141 -14.19 6.39 -9.34
C THR A 141 -13.75 6.44 -10.80
N ASP A 142 -14.59 7.03 -11.65
CA ASP A 142 -14.34 7.23 -13.09
C ASP A 142 -14.15 8.73 -13.39
N GLY A 143 -13.17 9.33 -12.71
CA GLY A 143 -12.84 10.76 -12.89
C GLY A 143 -13.88 11.70 -12.27
N VAL A 144 -14.13 12.79 -12.96
CA VAL A 144 -14.93 13.94 -12.51
C VAL A 144 -16.00 14.23 -13.55
N TRP A 145 -17.22 14.53 -13.11
CA TRP A 145 -18.29 14.96 -14.00
C TRP A 145 -17.88 16.17 -14.81
N GLN A 146 -17.94 16.08 -16.14
CA GLN A 146 -17.56 17.16 -17.04
C GLN A 146 -18.72 18.08 -17.38
N ASN A 147 -18.45 19.23 -17.98
CA ASN A 147 -19.46 20.20 -18.39
C ASN A 147 -20.07 19.87 -19.78
N THR A 148 -20.49 18.59 -19.95
CA THR A 148 -21.23 18.13 -21.13
C THR A 148 -22.70 17.95 -20.80
N PRO A 149 -23.61 18.05 -21.78
CA PRO A 149 -25.04 17.85 -21.52
C PRO A 149 -25.35 16.49 -20.87
N GLU A 150 -24.65 15.43 -21.27
CA GLU A 150 -24.80 14.07 -20.77
C GLU A 150 -24.37 13.97 -19.31
N ASP A 151 -23.19 14.48 -18.97
CA ASP A 151 -22.66 14.47 -17.61
C ASP A 151 -23.47 15.37 -16.68
N ILE A 152 -23.93 16.53 -17.13
CA ILE A 152 -24.81 17.41 -16.37
C ILE A 152 -26.11 16.68 -15.99
N ALA A 153 -26.75 16.02 -16.98
CA ALA A 153 -28.00 15.29 -16.75
C ALA A 153 -27.78 14.12 -15.78
N SER A 154 -26.72 13.32 -15.98
CA SER A 154 -26.41 12.17 -15.14
C SER A 154 -26.02 12.58 -13.71
N ALA A 155 -25.19 13.61 -13.54
CA ALA A 155 -24.82 14.13 -12.24
C ALA A 155 -26.03 14.63 -11.44
N ALA A 156 -26.97 15.31 -12.11
CA ALA A 156 -28.18 15.82 -11.47
C ALA A 156 -29.06 14.73 -10.87
N LEU A 157 -29.09 13.52 -11.46
CA LEU A 157 -29.84 12.37 -10.94
C LEU A 157 -29.38 11.95 -9.54
N VAL A 158 -28.10 12.14 -9.24
CA VAL A 158 -27.48 11.78 -7.95
C VAL A 158 -27.16 13.01 -7.10
N GLY A 159 -27.72 14.18 -7.43
CA GLY A 159 -27.57 15.42 -6.67
C GLY A 159 -26.17 16.05 -6.79
N GLN A 160 -25.44 15.70 -7.84
CA GLN A 160 -24.12 16.22 -8.16
C GLN A 160 -24.17 17.20 -9.33
N LYS A 161 -23.03 17.81 -9.65
CA LYS A 161 -22.85 18.73 -10.77
C LYS A 161 -21.44 18.63 -11.36
N PRO A 162 -21.16 19.21 -12.50
CA PRO A 162 -19.82 19.22 -13.09
C PRO A 162 -18.74 19.63 -12.08
N GLY A 163 -17.63 18.90 -12.08
CA GLY A 163 -16.54 19.04 -11.13
C GLY A 163 -16.64 18.16 -9.88
N ASP A 164 -17.77 17.50 -9.64
CA ASP A 164 -17.90 16.51 -8.57
C ASP A 164 -17.35 15.15 -9.01
N PRO A 165 -16.92 14.29 -8.06
CA PRO A 165 -16.39 12.97 -8.38
C PRO A 165 -17.48 12.06 -8.98
N LYS A 166 -17.12 11.32 -10.02
CA LYS A 166 -17.97 10.35 -10.67
C LYS A 166 -17.71 8.97 -10.08
N VAL A 167 -18.71 8.40 -9.42
CA VAL A 167 -18.65 7.06 -8.83
C VAL A 167 -19.20 6.05 -9.82
N VAL A 168 -18.54 4.91 -9.96
CA VAL A 168 -19.02 3.81 -10.79
C VAL A 168 -20.12 3.05 -10.04
N ASN A 169 -21.26 2.87 -10.68
CA ASN A 169 -22.39 2.07 -10.18
C ASN A 169 -22.20 0.62 -10.65
N HIS A 170 -21.66 -0.23 -9.77
CA HIS A 170 -21.43 -1.64 -10.07
C HIS A 170 -22.65 -2.52 -9.84
N TYR A 171 -23.55 -2.13 -8.91
CA TYR A 171 -24.72 -2.88 -8.55
C TYR A 171 -25.99 -2.10 -8.87
N THR A 172 -26.71 -2.54 -9.90
CA THR A 172 -27.84 -1.80 -10.45
C THR A 172 -29.21 -2.33 -10.02
N GLU A 173 -29.25 -3.38 -9.20
CA GLU A 173 -30.52 -3.97 -8.73
C GLU A 173 -31.21 -3.09 -7.67
N ASP A 174 -30.43 -2.30 -6.93
CA ASP A 174 -30.94 -1.37 -5.91
C ASP A 174 -31.32 0.01 -6.48
N ASP A 175 -31.07 0.24 -7.77
CA ASP A 175 -31.34 1.52 -8.41
C ASP A 175 -32.82 1.83 -8.41
N ARG A 176 -33.16 3.11 -8.22
CA ARG A 176 -34.52 3.57 -8.34
C ARG A 176 -34.86 3.83 -9.80
N ILE A 177 -36.00 3.30 -10.24
CA ILE A 177 -36.52 3.53 -11.59
C ILE A 177 -37.73 4.48 -11.48
N LEU A 178 -37.62 5.61 -12.18
CA LEU A 178 -38.72 6.57 -12.28
C LEU A 178 -39.82 6.07 -13.24
N GLU A 179 -40.99 6.72 -13.22
CA GLU A 179 -42.11 6.37 -14.08
C GLU A 179 -41.81 6.47 -15.59
N ASP A 180 -40.89 7.34 -15.96
CA ASP A 180 -40.41 7.50 -17.33
C ASP A 180 -39.33 6.51 -17.75
N GLY A 181 -38.96 5.57 -16.86
CA GLY A 181 -37.89 4.58 -17.07
C GLY A 181 -36.48 5.07 -16.76
N THR A 182 -36.31 6.31 -16.31
CA THR A 182 -35.02 6.85 -15.91
C THR A 182 -34.51 6.11 -14.67
N ARG A 183 -33.28 5.61 -14.75
CA ARG A 183 -32.57 4.93 -13.65
C ARG A 183 -31.77 5.94 -12.82
N ILE A 184 -32.01 5.95 -11.50
CA ILE A 184 -31.26 6.75 -10.54
C ILE A 184 -30.35 5.81 -9.74
N PRO A 185 -29.02 5.90 -9.89
CA PRO A 185 -28.07 5.10 -9.12
C PRO A 185 -28.25 5.26 -7.61
N VAL A 186 -28.21 4.14 -6.88
CA VAL A 186 -28.19 4.10 -5.42
C VAL A 186 -26.90 3.39 -4.99
N TYR A 187 -25.99 4.11 -4.35
CA TYR A 187 -24.70 3.59 -3.96
C TYR A 187 -24.73 2.98 -2.56
N ASN A 188 -24.25 1.75 -2.44
CA ASN A 188 -24.14 1.04 -1.17
C ASN A 188 -22.95 0.08 -1.17
N ASP A 189 -22.86 -0.80 -0.19
CA ASP A 189 -21.71 -1.72 -0.07
C ASP A 189 -21.56 -2.70 -1.25
N ASN A 190 -22.63 -2.96 -2.01
CA ASN A 190 -22.58 -3.81 -3.21
C ASN A 190 -21.84 -3.16 -4.38
N ASP A 191 -21.70 -1.81 -4.37
CA ASP A 191 -20.93 -1.08 -5.38
C ASP A 191 -19.42 -1.06 -5.10
N LYS A 192 -19.01 -1.53 -3.93
CA LYS A 192 -17.59 -1.59 -3.58
C LYS A 192 -16.90 -2.76 -4.28
N VAL A 193 -15.71 -2.50 -4.78
CA VAL A 193 -14.85 -3.49 -5.45
C VAL A 193 -13.49 -3.59 -4.78
N TYR A 194 -12.83 -4.73 -4.99
CA TYR A 194 -11.46 -4.92 -4.53
C TYR A 194 -10.49 -4.18 -5.43
N GLN A 195 -9.81 -3.16 -4.90
CA GLN A 195 -8.93 -2.30 -5.69
C GLN A 195 -7.43 -2.55 -5.44
N GLY A 196 -7.11 -3.57 -4.66
CA GLY A 196 -5.74 -3.94 -4.33
C GLY A 196 -5.48 -3.94 -2.82
N THR A 197 -4.23 -3.81 -2.42
CA THR A 197 -3.79 -3.91 -1.02
C THR A 197 -2.90 -2.74 -0.63
N THR A 198 -2.94 -2.39 0.66
CA THR A 198 -2.04 -1.37 1.23
C THR A 198 -0.63 -1.88 1.47
N ALA A 199 -0.43 -3.20 1.60
CA ALA A 199 0.89 -3.80 1.75
C ALA A 199 1.52 -4.08 0.38
N PRO A 200 2.79 -3.72 0.14
CA PRO A 200 3.46 -4.00 -1.13
C PRO A 200 3.70 -5.51 -1.30
N PRO A 201 3.14 -6.13 -2.36
CA PRO A 201 3.38 -7.56 -2.62
C PRO A 201 4.76 -7.84 -3.20
N VAL A 202 5.42 -6.85 -3.79
CA VAL A 202 6.73 -7.00 -4.43
C VAL A 202 7.71 -6.00 -3.85
N TYR A 203 8.89 -6.50 -3.50
CA TYR A 203 10.05 -5.72 -3.10
C TYR A 203 11.26 -6.14 -3.93
N TRP A 204 12.07 -5.19 -4.36
CA TRP A 204 13.38 -5.47 -4.92
C TRP A 204 14.40 -4.39 -4.55
N ASN A 205 15.66 -4.79 -4.52
CA ASN A 205 16.78 -3.89 -4.39
C ASN A 205 17.89 -4.25 -5.36
N LEU A 206 18.66 -3.24 -5.73
CA LEU A 206 19.81 -3.36 -6.62
C LEU A 206 20.95 -2.51 -6.07
N ARG A 207 22.10 -3.12 -5.87
CA ARG A 207 23.32 -2.42 -5.51
C ARG A 207 24.43 -2.73 -6.50
N ASN A 208 25.11 -1.69 -6.97
CA ASN A 208 26.31 -1.80 -7.77
C ASN A 208 27.50 -1.19 -7.03
N ASP A 209 28.58 -1.94 -6.93
CA ASP A 209 29.82 -1.51 -6.33
C ASP A 209 30.94 -1.54 -7.39
N PHE A 210 31.55 -0.39 -7.62
CA PHE A 210 32.65 -0.19 -8.55
C PHE A 210 33.92 0.14 -7.78
N THR A 211 35.03 -0.51 -8.15
CA THR A 211 36.36 -0.17 -7.63
C THR A 211 37.29 0.09 -8.81
N LEU A 212 37.90 1.30 -8.85
CA LEU A 212 38.82 1.73 -9.87
C LEU A 212 40.20 1.89 -9.24
N TRP A 213 41.19 1.38 -9.91
CA TRP A 213 42.63 1.47 -9.52
C TRP A 213 42.90 1.06 -8.06
N LYS A 214 42.04 0.27 -7.44
CA LYS A 214 42.03 -0.19 -6.05
C LYS A 214 41.74 0.88 -5.00
N ASP A 215 41.79 2.14 -5.35
CA ASP A 215 41.76 3.26 -4.41
C ASP A 215 40.45 4.06 -4.47
N LEU A 216 39.79 4.09 -5.63
CA LEU A 216 38.53 4.80 -5.83
C LEU A 216 37.39 3.79 -5.85
N THR A 217 36.38 4.00 -5.02
CA THR A 217 35.17 3.16 -4.95
C THR A 217 33.93 4.01 -5.16
N LEU A 218 32.97 3.49 -5.91
CA LEU A 218 31.64 4.05 -6.07
C LEU A 218 30.62 2.96 -5.77
N SER A 219 29.68 3.25 -4.88
CA SER A 219 28.53 2.38 -4.60
C SER A 219 27.25 3.12 -4.94
N VAL A 220 26.33 2.44 -5.60
CA VAL A 220 25.01 2.98 -5.95
C VAL A 220 23.96 1.95 -5.55
N SER A 221 22.97 2.36 -4.76
CA SER A 221 21.89 1.50 -4.27
C SER A 221 20.52 2.05 -4.64
N LEU A 222 19.67 1.18 -5.16
CA LEU A 222 18.27 1.44 -5.44
C LEU A 222 17.41 0.40 -4.71
N TYR A 223 16.19 0.79 -4.35
CA TYR A 223 15.17 -0.16 -3.93
C TYR A 223 13.76 0.29 -4.35
N SER A 224 12.82 -0.62 -4.25
CA SER A 224 11.45 -0.38 -4.70
C SER A 224 10.46 -1.22 -3.91
N TYR A 225 9.32 -0.62 -3.58
CA TYR A 225 8.10 -1.30 -3.19
C TYR A 225 7.08 -1.14 -4.30
N MET A 226 6.47 -2.24 -4.74
CA MET A 226 5.56 -2.24 -5.88
C MET A 226 4.24 -2.93 -5.57
N GLY A 227 3.18 -2.45 -6.21
CA GLY A 227 1.86 -3.07 -6.22
C GLY A 227 0.96 -2.68 -5.03
N HIS A 228 1.45 -1.87 -4.11
CA HIS A 228 0.61 -1.34 -3.02
C HIS A 228 -0.14 -0.08 -3.45
N LYS A 229 -1.27 0.12 -2.80
CA LYS A 229 -2.17 1.24 -3.08
C LYS A 229 -2.61 1.92 -1.78
N SER A 230 -3.11 3.13 -1.89
CA SER A 230 -3.71 3.86 -0.78
C SER A 230 -4.91 4.67 -1.23
N ARG A 231 -5.88 4.85 -0.36
CA ARG A 231 -6.90 5.88 -0.53
C ARG A 231 -6.29 7.21 -0.12
N ALA A 232 -6.48 8.22 -0.93
CA ALA A 232 -6.09 9.56 -0.59
C ALA A 232 -7.34 10.40 -0.31
N GLY A 233 -7.64 10.63 0.96
CA GLY A 233 -8.72 11.49 1.41
C GLY A 233 -8.57 12.95 1.00
N TYR A 234 -7.50 13.27 0.32
CA TYR A 234 -7.21 14.60 -0.21
C TYR A 234 -8.02 14.96 -1.46
N TRP A 235 -8.52 13.97 -2.19
CA TRP A 235 -9.22 14.23 -3.46
C TRP A 235 -10.52 14.97 -3.26
N LEU A 236 -11.24 14.68 -2.19
CA LEU A 236 -12.47 15.39 -1.81
C LEU A 236 -12.28 16.30 -0.60
N ASN A 237 -11.68 15.81 0.47
CA ASN A 237 -11.71 16.50 1.77
C ASN A 237 -10.69 17.62 1.92
N GLN A 238 -9.47 17.44 1.42
CA GLN A 238 -8.44 18.48 1.56
C GLN A 238 -8.46 19.48 0.40
N GLU A 239 -8.82 19.00 -0.77
CA GLU A 239 -8.85 19.83 -1.97
C GLU A 239 -10.19 20.56 -2.15
N ASN A 240 -11.21 20.19 -1.40
CA ASN A 240 -12.52 20.84 -1.39
C ASN A 240 -12.60 22.18 -0.66
N GLY A 241 -11.50 22.76 -0.29
CA GLY A 241 -11.54 23.92 0.59
C GLY A 241 -12.11 23.61 1.96
N GLY A 242 -12.09 22.33 2.37
CA GLY A 242 -12.54 21.86 3.67
C GLY A 242 -11.80 22.55 4.82
N SER A 243 -11.81 21.97 6.00
CA SER A 243 -11.22 22.54 7.21
C SER A 243 -9.78 23.06 7.05
N GLN A 244 -9.04 22.57 6.10
CA GLN A 244 -7.67 22.99 5.79
C GLN A 244 -7.61 24.44 5.32
N VAL A 245 -8.40 24.81 4.31
CA VAL A 245 -8.41 26.19 3.77
C VAL A 245 -9.09 27.13 4.76
N THR A 246 -10.21 26.72 5.37
CA THR A 246 -10.93 27.52 6.36
C THR A 246 -10.13 27.71 7.66
N ASN A 247 -9.26 26.78 8.03
CA ASN A 247 -8.37 26.89 9.17
C ASN A 247 -7.02 27.56 8.84
N GLY A 248 -6.82 28.06 7.63
CA GLY A 248 -5.63 28.78 7.24
C GLY A 248 -4.38 27.91 7.06
N PHE A 249 -4.53 26.61 6.84
CA PHE A 249 -3.38 25.75 6.50
C PHE A 249 -2.90 25.98 5.07
N ASN A 250 -1.60 25.95 4.88
CA ASN A 250 -1.01 25.96 3.55
C ASN A 250 -1.24 24.59 2.89
N VAL A 251 -1.88 24.61 1.73
CA VAL A 251 -2.07 23.41 0.89
C VAL A 251 -1.33 23.62 -0.44
N ALA A 252 -0.92 22.52 -1.07
CA ALA A 252 -0.30 22.58 -2.38
C ALA A 252 -1.27 23.19 -3.40
N ALA A 253 -0.78 24.06 -4.27
CA ALA A 253 -1.57 24.58 -5.36
C ALA A 253 -1.92 23.45 -6.34
N ARG A 254 -3.20 23.22 -6.55
CA ARG A 254 -3.72 22.19 -7.46
C ARG A 254 -4.46 22.84 -8.62
N LYS A 255 -4.44 22.18 -9.76
CA LYS A 255 -5.25 22.57 -10.92
C LYS A 255 -6.63 21.95 -10.80
N TYR A 256 -7.45 22.49 -9.91
CA TYR A 256 -8.83 22.04 -9.71
C TYR A 256 -9.64 22.09 -11.01
N TRP A 257 -10.67 21.23 -11.04
CA TRP A 257 -11.64 21.32 -12.11
C TRP A 257 -12.37 22.66 -12.09
N THR A 258 -12.39 23.32 -13.25
CA THR A 258 -13.22 24.47 -13.55
C THR A 258 -13.72 24.33 -15.00
N PRO A 259 -14.75 25.06 -15.44
CA PRO A 259 -15.16 25.05 -16.84
C PRO A 259 -14.03 25.34 -17.83
N ASP A 260 -13.06 26.19 -17.43
CA ASP A 260 -11.89 26.55 -18.24
C ASP A 260 -10.70 25.59 -18.07
N ASN A 261 -10.77 24.69 -17.09
CA ASN A 261 -9.75 23.67 -16.82
C ASN A 261 -10.43 22.31 -16.57
N PRO A 262 -11.03 21.69 -17.60
CA PRO A 262 -11.63 20.35 -17.46
C PRO A 262 -10.53 19.31 -17.21
N THR A 263 -10.57 18.66 -16.04
CA THR A 263 -9.60 17.64 -15.62
C THR A 263 -10.31 16.50 -14.90
N ASN A 264 -9.73 15.31 -14.94
CA ASN A 264 -10.13 14.15 -14.12
C ASN A 264 -9.21 13.93 -12.92
N ASP A 265 -8.17 14.79 -12.76
CA ASP A 265 -7.17 14.60 -11.70
C ASP A 265 -7.65 15.17 -10.37
N TYR A 266 -8.37 16.29 -10.40
CA TYR A 266 -8.86 16.98 -9.20
C TYR A 266 -10.29 17.44 -9.37
N CYS A 267 -11.09 17.24 -8.34
CA CYS A 267 -12.45 17.75 -8.27
C CYS A 267 -12.47 19.28 -8.20
N ARG A 268 -13.64 19.88 -8.42
CA ARG A 268 -13.85 21.31 -8.14
C ARG A 268 -13.70 21.61 -6.64
N LEU A 269 -13.47 22.84 -6.28
CA LEU A 269 -13.57 23.27 -4.88
C LEU A 269 -14.99 23.08 -4.36
N ASN A 270 -15.12 22.62 -3.11
CA ASN A 270 -16.39 22.24 -2.49
C ASN A 270 -17.17 21.19 -3.30
N ALA A 271 -16.46 20.21 -3.84
CA ALA A 271 -17.08 19.05 -4.49
C ALA A 271 -17.91 18.26 -3.49
N ALA A 272 -18.94 17.59 -3.98
CA ALA A 272 -19.83 16.74 -3.18
C ALA A 272 -19.84 15.31 -3.74
N GLY A 273 -19.92 14.33 -2.86
CA GLY A 273 -20.28 12.98 -3.25
C GLY A 273 -21.75 12.87 -3.67
N PRO A 274 -22.16 11.76 -4.31
CA PRO A 274 -23.54 11.51 -4.63
C PRO A 274 -24.41 11.45 -3.35
N ASN A 275 -25.60 12.02 -3.42
CA ASN A 275 -26.52 12.07 -2.28
C ASN A 275 -27.44 10.84 -2.17
N THR A 276 -27.26 9.86 -3.04
CA THR A 276 -28.05 8.63 -3.09
C THR A 276 -27.27 7.46 -2.51
N GLY A 277 -27.16 7.38 -1.17
CA GLY A 277 -26.49 6.30 -0.45
C GLY A 277 -25.08 6.63 0.10
N LEU A 278 -24.41 7.65 -0.40
CA LEU A 278 -23.07 8.06 0.05
C LEU A 278 -23.11 9.46 0.69
N ALA A 279 -23.08 9.51 2.02
CA ALA A 279 -23.24 10.76 2.76
C ALA A 279 -22.03 11.71 2.71
N ASN A 280 -20.81 11.21 2.49
CA ASN A 280 -19.57 11.96 2.72
C ASN A 280 -18.58 11.96 1.55
N GLY A 281 -19.04 11.65 0.34
CA GLY A 281 -18.16 11.60 -0.81
C GLY A 281 -17.26 10.37 -0.88
N VAL A 282 -16.38 10.32 -1.85
CA VAL A 282 -15.58 9.14 -2.20
C VAL A 282 -14.12 9.53 -2.36
N ASP A 283 -13.24 8.75 -1.75
CA ASP A 283 -11.79 8.86 -1.95
C ASP A 283 -11.37 8.16 -3.24
N LYS A 284 -10.35 8.69 -3.88
CA LYS A 284 -9.68 8.03 -5.00
C LYS A 284 -8.59 7.07 -4.49
N VAL A 285 -8.47 5.92 -5.14
CA VAL A 285 -7.42 4.94 -4.85
C VAL A 285 -6.24 5.15 -5.80
N TYR A 286 -5.07 5.37 -5.24
CA TYR A 286 -3.85 5.65 -5.98
C TYR A 286 -2.83 4.53 -5.84
N ASN A 287 -2.03 4.33 -6.88
CA ASN A 287 -0.85 3.49 -6.82
C ASN A 287 0.27 4.21 -6.06
N ARG A 288 0.91 3.52 -5.11
CA ARG A 288 2.03 4.04 -4.33
C ARG A 288 3.36 3.37 -4.68
N SER A 289 3.42 2.59 -5.76
CA SER A 289 4.66 1.98 -6.22
C SER A 289 5.72 3.04 -6.51
N PHE A 290 6.94 2.79 -6.07
CA PHE A 290 8.05 3.72 -6.28
C PHE A 290 9.37 3.00 -6.52
N VAL A 291 10.33 3.69 -7.11
CA VAL A 291 11.74 3.31 -7.17
C VAL A 291 12.55 4.42 -6.51
N ARG A 292 13.36 4.08 -5.53
CA ARG A 292 14.21 5.05 -4.83
C ARG A 292 15.68 4.82 -5.13
N LEU A 293 16.37 5.86 -5.55
CA LEU A 293 17.82 5.93 -5.52
C LEU A 293 18.23 6.30 -4.08
N ASP A 294 18.56 5.27 -3.30
CA ASP A 294 18.73 5.39 -1.85
C ASP A 294 20.10 5.95 -1.46
N ASP A 295 21.16 5.39 -2.05
CA ASP A 295 22.52 5.74 -1.65
C ASP A 295 23.44 5.86 -2.86
N ILE A 296 24.24 6.93 -2.88
CA ILE A 296 25.44 7.07 -3.71
C ILE A 296 26.59 7.38 -2.79
N THR A 297 27.54 6.46 -2.71
CA THR A 297 28.75 6.63 -1.87
C THR A 297 30.00 6.56 -2.71
N LEU A 298 30.81 7.63 -2.64
CA LEU A 298 32.12 7.73 -3.24
C LEU A 298 33.18 7.63 -2.15
N GLY A 299 34.16 6.75 -2.32
CA GLY A 299 35.27 6.59 -1.40
C GLY A 299 36.61 6.66 -2.11
N TYR A 300 37.56 7.38 -1.57
CA TYR A 300 38.92 7.45 -2.09
C TYR A 300 39.94 7.16 -0.99
N THR A 301 40.82 6.18 -1.24
CA THR A 301 41.91 5.84 -0.36
C THR A 301 43.17 6.55 -0.85
N LEU A 302 43.73 7.39 -0.02
CA LEU A 302 44.95 8.14 -0.39
C LEU A 302 46.14 7.20 -0.62
N PRO A 303 46.98 7.46 -1.64
CA PRO A 303 48.19 6.67 -1.89
C PRO A 303 49.11 6.61 -0.67
N GLN A 304 49.51 5.40 -0.30
CA GLN A 304 50.33 5.16 0.91
C GLN A 304 51.62 5.97 0.93
N LYS A 305 52.20 6.26 -0.26
CA LYS A 305 53.38 7.12 -0.38
C LYS A 305 53.18 8.55 0.17
N TRP A 306 51.93 9.03 0.26
CA TRP A 306 51.62 10.35 0.84
C TRP A 306 51.37 10.23 2.34
N THR A 307 50.62 9.22 2.79
CA THR A 307 50.21 9.07 4.19
C THR A 307 51.40 8.67 5.09
N ARG A 308 52.35 7.87 4.60
CA ARG A 308 53.56 7.47 5.33
C ARG A 308 54.44 8.64 5.72
N LYS A 309 54.42 9.75 4.99
CA LYS A 309 55.15 10.96 5.37
C LYS A 309 54.72 11.54 6.72
N PHE A 310 53.46 11.20 7.10
CA PHE A 310 52.87 11.62 8.37
C PHE A 310 52.74 10.47 9.37
N MET A 311 53.44 9.34 9.15
CA MET A 311 53.38 8.12 9.96
C MET A 311 51.98 7.52 10.04
N ILE A 312 51.17 7.73 9.01
CA ILE A 312 49.78 7.19 8.91
C ILE A 312 49.80 6.10 7.84
N ASP A 313 49.32 4.90 8.18
CA ASP A 313 49.27 3.76 7.26
C ASP A 313 48.20 3.93 6.17
N ARG A 314 47.02 4.43 6.54
CA ARG A 314 45.92 4.58 5.62
C ARG A 314 45.00 5.75 5.97
N ILE A 315 44.66 6.56 4.97
CA ILE A 315 43.60 7.57 5.04
C ILE A 315 42.60 7.26 3.94
N ARG A 316 41.32 7.15 4.30
CA ARG A 316 40.21 7.02 3.36
C ARG A 316 39.25 8.19 3.55
N LEU A 317 38.92 8.87 2.47
CA LEU A 317 37.91 9.90 2.41
C LEU A 317 36.63 9.27 1.85
N THR A 318 35.51 9.58 2.43
CA THR A 318 34.19 9.07 1.97
C THR A 318 33.19 10.22 1.92
N ALA A 319 32.49 10.31 0.82
CA ALA A 319 31.35 11.19 0.66
C ALA A 319 30.12 10.34 0.29
N SER A 320 29.01 10.53 0.98
CA SER A 320 27.77 9.82 0.71
C SER A 320 26.57 10.75 0.64
N CYS A 321 25.66 10.44 -0.26
CA CYS A 321 24.35 11.08 -0.37
C CYS A 321 23.29 9.99 -0.21
N LYS A 322 22.37 10.18 0.74
CA LYS A 322 21.25 9.27 0.99
C LYS A 322 19.94 9.89 0.58
N ASN A 323 18.93 9.06 0.26
CA ASN A 323 17.62 9.51 -0.25
C ASN A 323 17.78 10.48 -1.42
N VAL A 324 18.55 10.09 -2.43
CA VAL A 324 18.96 10.98 -3.54
C VAL A 324 17.76 11.46 -4.33
N CYS A 325 16.90 10.53 -4.75
CA CYS A 325 15.63 10.84 -5.41
C CYS A 325 14.69 9.63 -5.38
N THR A 326 13.40 9.92 -5.50
CA THR A 326 12.33 8.92 -5.62
C THR A 326 11.60 9.13 -6.94
N PHE A 327 11.32 8.05 -7.63
CA PHE A 327 10.54 8.01 -8.87
C PHE A 327 9.21 7.32 -8.57
N ASP A 328 8.14 8.07 -8.58
CA ASP A 328 6.78 7.61 -8.27
C ASP A 328 5.73 8.48 -8.96
N ASN A 329 4.47 8.08 -8.84
CA ASN A 329 3.30 8.86 -9.25
C ASN A 329 2.44 9.27 -8.03
N TRP A 330 3.00 9.18 -6.82
CA TRP A 330 2.33 9.54 -5.58
C TRP A 330 2.59 11.01 -5.24
N GLU A 331 1.53 11.82 -5.18
CA GLU A 331 1.64 13.28 -5.01
C GLU A 331 1.46 13.76 -3.56
N TYR A 332 1.24 12.84 -2.61
CA TYR A 332 0.81 13.18 -1.24
C TYR A 332 1.90 12.93 -0.20
N GLY A 333 3.14 13.21 -0.53
CA GLY A 333 4.28 13.06 0.36
C GLY A 333 5.17 11.88 -0.03
N ASP A 334 5.80 11.24 0.94
CA ASP A 334 6.67 10.09 0.68
C ASP A 334 5.83 8.83 0.42
N PRO A 335 6.00 8.14 -0.73
CA PRO A 335 5.22 6.95 -1.05
C PRO A 335 5.49 5.76 -0.12
N GLU A 336 6.54 5.80 0.70
CA GLU A 336 6.89 4.76 1.66
C GLU A 336 6.15 4.91 3.01
N THR A 337 5.79 6.12 3.40
CA THR A 337 5.03 6.44 4.64
C THR A 337 3.51 6.54 4.41
#